data_e803f5e07261a81da898201001deb73c
#
_entry.id   e803f5e07261a81da898201001deb73c
#
_cell.length_a   1.000
_cell.length_b   1.000
_cell.length_c   1.000
_cell.angle_alpha   90.00
_cell.angle_beta   90.00
_cell.angle_gamma   90.00
#
_symmetry.space_group_name_H-M   'P 1'
#
loop_
_entity.id
_entity.type
_entity.pdbx_description
1 polymer ?
#
loop_
_entity_poly.entity_id
_entity_poly.type
_entity_poly.pdbx_seq_one_letter_code
_entity_poly.pdbx_strand_id
1 'polypeptide(L)'
;MKVMSFNTQHCLNYLEGKIDYDIMANTIKTVGADIVGLNEMYSEADVPSDYINQTKKLSELTGIENYYFAKAIQLPGEGAYGNGLLSKYKIVDAKAIKIPDPNPRKYSGYYETRCLLKAKLENGYTVLVCHFGLNPDEWENAVKTILENLENEKCILMGDFNVTPENDVLDPIKKKMKDTAIGYCESTPTWPSYKPEIKIDYIFVSPDVEVEYAEIPTLIASDHRVHVAEIK
;
A
#
# COMPACT_ATOMS: atom_id res chain seq x y z
N MET A 1 -14.58 1.76 10.99
CA MET A 1 -14.12 1.15 9.72
C MET A 1 -12.68 0.73 9.88
N LYS A 2 -12.31 -0.51 9.49
CA LYS A 2 -10.94 -1.03 9.65
C LYS A 2 -10.19 -0.98 8.32
N VAL A 3 -9.02 -0.33 8.32
CA VAL A 3 -8.16 -0.10 7.15
C VAL A 3 -6.85 -0.82 7.35
N MET A 4 -6.30 -1.42 6.30
CA MET A 4 -5.07 -2.20 6.33
C MET A 4 -4.16 -1.81 5.17
N SER A 5 -2.89 -1.54 5.45
CA SER A 5 -1.81 -1.43 4.48
C SER A 5 -0.98 -2.70 4.49
N PHE A 6 -0.70 -3.27 3.32
CA PHE A 6 0.02 -4.52 3.20
C PHE A 6 0.88 -4.58 1.93
N ASN A 7 2.20 -4.50 2.09
CA ASN A 7 3.12 -4.91 1.05
C ASN A 7 3.19 -6.44 1.05
N THR A 8 2.77 -7.08 -0.06
CA THR A 8 2.61 -8.53 -0.14
C THR A 8 3.84 -9.24 -0.69
N GLN A 9 4.87 -8.49 -1.13
CA GLN A 9 6.00 -9.07 -1.86
C GLN A 9 5.51 -10.02 -2.97
N HIS A 10 4.63 -9.50 -3.85
CA HIS A 10 3.96 -10.27 -4.93
C HIS A 10 3.35 -11.61 -4.47
N CYS A 11 2.80 -11.63 -3.26
CA CYS A 11 2.23 -12.81 -2.59
C CYS A 11 3.26 -13.92 -2.28
N LEU A 12 4.53 -13.56 -2.11
CA LEU A 12 5.58 -14.49 -1.68
C LEU A 12 5.47 -14.75 -0.18
N ASN A 13 5.21 -16.00 0.20
CA ASN A 13 5.30 -16.43 1.60
C ASN A 13 6.75 -16.29 2.07
N TYR A 14 6.99 -15.34 2.97
CA TYR A 14 8.33 -14.98 3.41
C TYR A 14 9.10 -16.13 4.06
N LEU A 15 8.41 -17.03 4.75
CA LEU A 15 9.05 -18.16 5.45
C LEU A 15 9.33 -19.35 4.52
N GLU A 16 8.48 -19.55 3.50
CA GLU A 16 8.58 -20.70 2.61
C GLU A 16 9.23 -20.39 1.25
N GLY A 17 9.36 -19.10 0.89
CA GLY A 17 9.97 -18.64 -0.35
C GLY A 17 9.20 -19.05 -1.61
N LYS A 18 7.87 -19.19 -1.52
CA LYS A 18 6.99 -19.53 -2.64
C LYS A 18 5.75 -18.64 -2.67
N ILE A 19 5.14 -18.51 -3.83
CA ILE A 19 3.85 -17.80 -3.96
C ILE A 19 2.78 -18.56 -3.17
N ASP A 20 2.09 -17.84 -2.28
CA ASP A 20 1.07 -18.41 -1.39
C ASP A 20 -0.06 -17.39 -1.16
N TYR A 21 -1.09 -17.49 -1.97
CA TYR A 21 -2.27 -16.62 -1.87
C TYR A 21 -3.09 -16.87 -0.60
N ASP A 22 -3.06 -18.09 -0.09
CA ASP A 22 -3.88 -18.45 1.08
C ASP A 22 -3.35 -17.82 2.36
N ILE A 23 -2.03 -17.74 2.57
CA ILE A 23 -1.45 -17.06 3.73
C ILE A 23 -1.76 -15.55 3.68
N MET A 24 -1.69 -14.92 2.50
CA MET A 24 -2.02 -13.51 2.32
C MET A 24 -3.50 -13.25 2.61
N ALA A 25 -4.39 -14.06 2.01
CA ALA A 25 -5.83 -13.96 2.24
C ALA A 25 -6.20 -14.24 3.71
N ASN A 26 -5.57 -15.21 4.36
CA ASN A 26 -5.80 -15.51 5.77
C ASN A 26 -5.33 -14.37 6.69
N THR A 27 -4.23 -13.70 6.35
CA THR A 27 -3.79 -12.49 7.05
C THR A 27 -4.84 -11.39 6.97
N ILE A 28 -5.36 -11.10 5.77
CA ILE A 28 -6.43 -10.11 5.56
C ILE A 28 -7.70 -10.47 6.35
N LYS A 29 -8.11 -11.75 6.30
CA LYS A 29 -9.30 -12.24 7.04
C LYS A 29 -9.10 -12.17 8.56
N THR A 30 -7.91 -12.49 9.05
CA THR A 30 -7.59 -12.44 10.49
C THR A 30 -7.67 -11.00 11.02
N VAL A 31 -7.18 -10.02 10.26
CA VAL A 31 -7.34 -8.60 10.56
C VAL A 31 -8.81 -8.17 10.48
N GLY A 32 -9.56 -8.72 9.55
CA GLY A 32 -10.97 -8.38 9.32
C GLY A 32 -11.17 -7.00 8.70
N ALA A 33 -10.21 -6.55 7.90
CA ALA A 33 -10.22 -5.22 7.29
C ALA A 33 -11.44 -5.01 6.37
N ASP A 34 -11.90 -3.75 6.29
CA ASP A 34 -12.93 -3.30 5.37
C ASP A 34 -12.33 -2.76 4.07
N ILE A 35 -11.13 -2.16 4.18
CA ILE A 35 -10.35 -1.59 3.07
C ILE A 35 -8.91 -2.07 3.21
N VAL A 36 -8.32 -2.59 2.11
CA VAL A 36 -6.94 -3.09 2.09
C VAL A 36 -6.19 -2.46 0.92
N GLY A 37 -5.16 -1.66 1.22
CA GLY A 37 -4.18 -1.22 0.24
C GLY A 37 -3.05 -2.25 0.14
N LEU A 38 -2.74 -2.65 -1.08
CA LEU A 38 -1.77 -3.69 -1.41
C LEU A 38 -0.63 -3.11 -2.23
N ASN A 39 0.61 -3.38 -1.84
CA ASN A 39 1.77 -3.07 -2.67
C ASN A 39 2.39 -4.34 -3.25
N GLU A 40 3.18 -4.16 -4.30
CA GLU A 40 3.91 -5.23 -5.00
C GLU A 40 2.98 -6.29 -5.61
N MET A 41 1.95 -5.85 -6.30
CA MET A 41 0.99 -6.76 -6.93
C MET A 41 1.32 -6.99 -8.40
N TYR A 42 1.19 -8.23 -8.86
CA TYR A 42 1.22 -8.58 -10.28
C TYR A 42 -0.18 -8.76 -10.87
N SER A 43 -0.30 -8.48 -12.15
CA SER A 43 -1.52 -8.73 -12.93
C SER A 43 -1.16 -9.12 -14.36
N GLU A 44 -1.83 -10.17 -14.88
CA GLU A 44 -1.78 -10.60 -16.29
C GLU A 44 -0.34 -10.84 -16.79
N ALA A 45 0.27 -11.89 -16.29
CA ALA A 45 1.50 -12.37 -16.88
C ALA A 45 1.20 -13.06 -18.21
N ASP A 46 1.84 -12.63 -19.31
CA ASP A 46 1.85 -13.32 -20.60
C ASP A 46 2.68 -14.60 -20.60
N VAL A 47 3.13 -15.06 -19.44
CA VAL A 47 3.92 -16.26 -19.23
C VAL A 47 3.17 -17.26 -18.37
N PRO A 48 3.40 -18.56 -18.52
CA PRO A 48 2.93 -19.57 -17.60
C PRO A 48 3.66 -19.36 -16.25
N SER A 49 3.23 -18.37 -15.53
CA SER A 49 3.72 -17.99 -14.21
C SER A 49 2.56 -18.06 -13.23
N ASP A 50 2.88 -18.22 -11.96
CA ASP A 50 1.92 -18.16 -10.88
C ASP A 50 1.35 -16.73 -10.67
N TYR A 51 1.79 -15.75 -11.48
CA TYR A 51 1.39 -14.35 -11.43
C TYR A 51 0.12 -14.09 -12.25
N ILE A 52 -0.99 -14.62 -11.82
CA ILE A 52 -2.32 -14.21 -12.29
C ILE A 52 -2.66 -12.84 -11.70
N ASN A 53 -3.80 -12.25 -12.04
CA ASN A 53 -4.26 -11.02 -11.38
C ASN A 53 -4.39 -11.25 -9.86
N GLN A 54 -3.33 -10.93 -9.11
CA GLN A 54 -3.18 -11.23 -7.69
C GLN A 54 -4.21 -10.48 -6.85
N THR A 55 -4.52 -9.22 -7.22
CA THR A 55 -5.55 -8.43 -6.52
C THR A 55 -6.92 -9.09 -6.64
N LYS A 56 -7.29 -9.56 -7.85
CA LYS A 56 -8.53 -10.31 -8.08
C LYS A 56 -8.53 -11.62 -7.28
N LYS A 57 -7.42 -12.35 -7.29
CA LYS A 57 -7.30 -13.61 -6.56
C LYS A 57 -7.48 -13.43 -5.05
N LEU A 58 -6.90 -12.37 -4.47
CA LEU A 58 -7.10 -12.04 -3.06
C LEU A 58 -8.54 -11.59 -2.78
N SER A 59 -9.19 -10.84 -3.68
CA SER A 59 -10.62 -10.52 -3.59
C SER A 59 -11.47 -11.79 -3.47
N GLU A 60 -11.28 -12.75 -4.36
CA GLU A 60 -11.99 -14.04 -4.37
C GLU A 60 -11.76 -14.83 -3.08
N LEU A 61 -10.52 -14.95 -2.61
CA LEU A 61 -10.17 -15.73 -1.41
C LEU A 61 -10.62 -15.07 -0.10
N THR A 62 -10.67 -13.75 -0.05
CA THR A 62 -11.09 -13.01 1.15
C THR A 62 -12.60 -12.78 1.22
N GLY A 63 -13.29 -12.84 0.08
CA GLY A 63 -14.69 -12.46 -0.04
C GLY A 63 -14.93 -10.95 -0.03
N ILE A 64 -13.88 -10.13 -0.18
CA ILE A 64 -13.98 -8.68 -0.36
C ILE A 64 -14.19 -8.42 -1.85
N GLU A 65 -15.43 -8.17 -2.27
CA GLU A 65 -15.85 -8.26 -3.67
C GLU A 65 -15.32 -7.14 -4.57
N ASN A 66 -15.12 -5.92 -4.02
CA ASN A 66 -14.67 -4.80 -4.85
C ASN A 66 -13.14 -4.72 -4.82
N TYR A 67 -12.54 -4.70 -5.99
CA TYR A 67 -11.09 -4.60 -6.13
C TYR A 67 -10.70 -3.70 -7.31
N TYR A 68 -9.51 -3.14 -7.25
CA TYR A 68 -8.89 -2.42 -8.36
C TYR A 68 -7.38 -2.66 -8.34
N PHE A 69 -6.81 -2.92 -9.53
CA PHE A 69 -5.37 -3.02 -9.73
C PHE A 69 -4.88 -1.80 -10.53
N ALA A 70 -3.95 -1.06 -9.97
CA ALA A 70 -3.31 0.11 -10.59
C ALA A 70 -1.93 -0.27 -11.13
N LYS A 71 -1.81 -0.34 -12.45
CA LYS A 71 -0.54 -0.64 -13.11
C LYS A 71 0.43 0.53 -13.01
N ALA A 72 1.62 0.28 -12.48
CA ALA A 72 2.76 1.19 -12.50
C ALA A 72 3.63 0.97 -13.74
N ILE A 73 4.01 -0.29 -14.00
CA ILE A 73 4.91 -0.68 -15.07
C ILE A 73 4.48 -2.00 -15.71
N GLN A 74 4.87 -2.21 -16.97
CA GLN A 74 4.80 -3.49 -17.66
C GLN A 74 6.19 -4.10 -17.68
N LEU A 75 6.35 -5.24 -17.01
CA LEU A 75 7.61 -5.97 -16.98
C LEU A 75 7.65 -7.01 -18.12
N PRO A 76 8.68 -7.01 -18.97
CA PRO A 76 8.79 -7.96 -20.06
C PRO A 76 8.80 -9.41 -19.56
N GLY A 77 7.82 -10.21 -19.99
CA GLY A 77 7.70 -11.62 -19.61
C GLY A 77 7.15 -11.89 -18.22
N GLU A 78 6.86 -10.85 -17.41
CA GLU A 78 6.35 -11.01 -16.04
C GLU A 78 4.94 -10.41 -15.85
N GLY A 79 4.49 -9.56 -16.79
CA GLY A 79 3.19 -8.92 -16.72
C GLY A 79 3.21 -7.51 -16.13
N ALA A 80 2.04 -7.01 -15.77
CA ALA A 80 1.89 -5.70 -15.16
C ALA A 80 2.18 -5.79 -13.64
N TYR A 81 2.90 -4.77 -13.12
CA TYR A 81 3.24 -4.66 -11.71
C TYR A 81 2.78 -3.31 -11.16
N GLY A 82 2.33 -3.29 -9.89
CA GLY A 82 1.81 -2.06 -9.29
C GLY A 82 1.14 -2.26 -7.94
N ASN A 83 0.08 -1.48 -7.70
CA ASN A 83 -0.64 -1.45 -6.44
C ASN A 83 -2.06 -2.04 -6.59
N GLY A 84 -2.57 -2.64 -5.52
CA GLY A 84 -3.92 -3.16 -5.43
C GLY A 84 -4.76 -2.46 -4.36
N LEU A 85 -6.06 -2.55 -4.52
CA LEU A 85 -7.05 -2.14 -3.53
C LEU A 85 -8.13 -3.21 -3.43
N LEU A 86 -8.46 -3.63 -2.19
CA LEU A 86 -9.67 -4.37 -1.89
C LEU A 86 -10.58 -3.50 -1.01
N SER A 87 -11.89 -3.57 -1.23
CA SER A 87 -12.86 -2.81 -0.44
C SER A 87 -14.17 -3.57 -0.29
N LYS A 88 -14.73 -3.59 0.93
CA LYS A 88 -16.12 -4.01 1.16
C LYS A 88 -17.13 -2.99 0.60
N TYR A 89 -16.70 -1.73 0.46
CA TYR A 89 -17.50 -0.66 -0.15
C TYR A 89 -17.30 -0.65 -1.65
N LYS A 90 -18.36 -0.38 -2.41
CA LYS A 90 -18.28 -0.28 -3.86
C LYS A 90 -17.29 0.80 -4.28
N ILE A 91 -16.39 0.46 -5.21
CA ILE A 91 -15.49 1.41 -5.85
C ILE A 91 -16.28 2.10 -6.97
N VAL A 92 -16.53 3.41 -6.83
CA VAL A 92 -17.34 4.18 -7.80
C VAL A 92 -16.49 4.84 -8.88
N ASP A 93 -15.21 5.09 -8.59
CA ASP A 93 -14.20 5.58 -9.54
C ASP A 93 -12.82 5.11 -9.08
N ALA A 94 -11.94 4.75 -10.02
CA ALA A 94 -10.56 4.40 -9.70
C ALA A 94 -9.64 4.64 -10.89
N LYS A 95 -8.39 5.05 -10.59
CA LYS A 95 -7.36 5.27 -11.59
C LYS A 95 -5.95 5.02 -11.05
N ALA A 96 -5.05 4.64 -11.97
CA ALA A 96 -3.62 4.67 -11.76
C ALA A 96 -3.07 6.04 -12.21
N ILE A 97 -2.38 6.73 -11.33
CA ILE A 97 -1.73 8.01 -11.60
C ILE A 97 -0.22 7.75 -11.66
N LYS A 98 0.40 8.02 -12.78
CA LYS A 98 1.85 7.82 -12.91
C LYS A 98 2.59 8.77 -11.96
N ILE A 99 3.52 8.25 -11.17
CA ILE A 99 4.54 9.04 -10.49
C ILE A 99 5.65 9.28 -11.51
N PRO A 100 6.03 10.54 -11.80
CA PRO A 100 7.09 10.83 -12.77
C PRO A 100 8.42 10.18 -12.37
N ASP A 101 9.03 9.44 -13.27
CA ASP A 101 10.40 8.95 -13.06
C ASP A 101 11.38 10.15 -13.03
N PRO A 102 12.37 10.15 -12.12
CA PRO A 102 13.38 11.20 -12.11
C PRO A 102 14.16 11.26 -13.41
N ASN A 103 14.32 12.50 -13.96
CA ASN A 103 15.13 12.73 -15.15
C ASN A 103 15.85 14.09 -15.06
N PRO A 104 17.19 14.13 -14.94
CA PRO A 104 18.07 12.96 -14.80
C PRO A 104 17.93 12.26 -13.45
N ARG A 105 18.27 10.97 -13.38
CA ARG A 105 18.44 10.21 -12.13
C ARG A 105 19.69 10.72 -11.41
N LYS A 106 19.56 11.03 -10.12
CA LYS A 106 20.63 11.63 -9.31
C LYS A 106 21.48 10.62 -8.53
N TYR A 107 20.95 9.42 -8.35
CA TYR A 107 21.55 8.37 -7.50
C TYR A 107 21.87 7.14 -8.33
N SER A 108 22.77 6.29 -7.83
CA SER A 108 23.18 5.03 -8.47
C SER A 108 22.34 3.81 -8.02
N GLY A 109 21.32 4.03 -7.20
CA GLY A 109 20.45 2.97 -6.70
C GLY A 109 19.54 2.36 -7.78
N TYR A 110 18.79 1.33 -7.39
CA TYR A 110 17.75 0.75 -8.22
C TYR A 110 16.58 1.72 -8.34
N TYR A 111 16.10 1.94 -9.55
CA TYR A 111 14.95 2.78 -9.88
C TYR A 111 13.86 1.94 -10.51
N GLU A 112 12.64 2.12 -10.04
CA GLU A 112 11.47 1.46 -10.59
C GLU A 112 10.31 2.43 -10.76
N THR A 113 9.67 2.39 -11.93
CA THR A 113 8.49 3.21 -12.20
C THR A 113 7.36 2.85 -11.24
N ARG A 114 6.83 3.86 -10.55
CA ARG A 114 5.78 3.75 -9.54
C ARG A 114 4.50 4.44 -9.97
N CYS A 115 3.39 4.09 -9.32
CA CYS A 115 2.11 4.79 -9.49
C CYS A 115 1.44 5.04 -8.14
N LEU A 116 0.58 6.05 -8.12
CA LEU A 116 -0.40 6.28 -7.07
C LEU A 116 -1.75 5.70 -7.54
N LEU A 117 -2.28 4.72 -6.82
CA LEU A 117 -3.66 4.31 -6.97
C LEU A 117 -4.54 5.34 -6.27
N LYS A 118 -5.56 5.87 -6.96
CA LYS A 118 -6.60 6.72 -6.36
C LYS A 118 -7.96 6.12 -6.66
N ALA A 119 -8.75 5.87 -5.62
CA ALA A 119 -10.10 5.33 -5.75
C ALA A 119 -11.10 6.11 -4.89
N LYS A 120 -12.32 6.29 -5.39
CA LYS A 120 -13.47 6.82 -4.63
C LYS A 120 -14.41 5.68 -4.28
N LEU A 121 -14.84 5.65 -3.03
CA LEU A 121 -15.76 4.64 -2.51
C LEU A 121 -17.16 5.23 -2.34
N GLU A 122 -18.20 4.38 -2.40
CA GLU A 122 -19.61 4.79 -2.26
C GLU A 122 -19.94 5.45 -0.91
N ASN A 123 -19.16 5.14 0.14
CA ASN A 123 -19.30 5.76 1.47
C ASN A 123 -18.67 7.17 1.56
N GLY A 124 -18.16 7.69 0.43
CA GLY A 124 -17.59 9.03 0.30
C GLY A 124 -16.09 9.12 0.57
N TYR A 125 -15.43 8.05 1.00
CA TYR A 125 -13.98 8.05 1.20
C TYR A 125 -13.22 8.02 -0.12
N THR A 126 -12.12 8.77 -0.18
CA THR A 126 -11.08 8.62 -1.20
C THR A 126 -9.92 7.84 -0.61
N VAL A 127 -9.49 6.80 -1.30
CA VAL A 127 -8.37 5.95 -0.89
C VAL A 127 -7.23 6.12 -1.88
N LEU A 128 -6.04 6.37 -1.35
CA LEU A 128 -4.78 6.46 -2.08
C LEU A 128 -3.87 5.33 -1.61
N VAL A 129 -3.33 4.54 -2.56
CA VAL A 129 -2.30 3.52 -2.26
C VAL A 129 -1.05 3.85 -3.03
N CYS A 130 0.07 3.99 -2.30
CA CYS A 130 1.36 4.36 -2.86
C CYS A 130 2.44 3.35 -2.47
N HIS A 131 3.43 3.18 -3.35
CA HIS A 131 4.68 2.50 -3.05
C HIS A 131 5.82 3.40 -3.53
N PHE A 132 6.66 3.88 -2.61
CA PHE A 132 7.79 4.75 -2.94
C PHE A 132 8.92 3.96 -3.60
N GLY A 133 9.72 4.65 -4.43
CA GLY A 133 11.01 4.13 -4.87
C GLY A 133 12.04 4.12 -3.74
N LEU A 134 13.28 3.74 -4.07
CA LEU A 134 14.35 3.59 -3.09
C LEU A 134 15.29 4.80 -3.03
N ASN A 135 15.11 5.80 -3.91
CA ASN A 135 16.00 6.94 -4.02
C ASN A 135 15.29 8.25 -3.65
N PRO A 136 16.00 9.23 -3.05
CA PRO A 136 15.42 10.50 -2.62
C PRO A 136 14.67 11.28 -3.71
N ASP A 137 15.15 11.28 -4.94
CA ASP A 137 14.49 11.95 -6.07
C ASP A 137 13.19 11.25 -6.53
N GLU A 138 13.05 9.93 -6.28
CA GLU A 138 11.80 9.22 -6.45
C GLU A 138 10.79 9.60 -5.34
N TRP A 139 11.28 9.75 -4.09
CA TRP A 139 10.43 10.14 -2.95
C TRP A 139 9.85 11.55 -3.15
N GLU A 140 10.67 12.51 -3.61
CA GLU A 140 10.22 13.88 -3.91
C GLU A 140 9.07 13.87 -4.94
N ASN A 141 9.19 13.08 -6.01
CA ASN A 141 8.16 12.95 -7.04
C ASN A 141 6.89 12.26 -6.51
N ALA A 142 7.05 11.24 -5.66
CA ALA A 142 5.92 10.56 -5.03
C ALA A 142 5.14 11.50 -4.10
N VAL A 143 5.83 12.21 -3.22
CA VAL A 143 5.22 13.20 -2.32
C VAL A 143 4.49 14.28 -3.10
N LYS A 144 5.11 14.84 -4.14
CA LYS A 144 4.45 15.84 -5.00
C LYS A 144 3.16 15.28 -5.62
N THR A 145 3.24 14.08 -6.21
CA THR A 145 2.06 13.43 -6.83
C THR A 145 0.96 13.17 -5.80
N ILE A 146 1.31 12.73 -4.59
CA ILE A 146 0.35 12.54 -3.51
C ILE A 146 -0.33 13.87 -3.16
N LEU A 147 0.44 14.94 -2.89
CA LEU A 147 -0.11 16.23 -2.48
C LEU A 147 -1.05 16.85 -3.51
N GLU A 148 -0.80 16.62 -4.80
CA GLU A 148 -1.67 17.05 -5.90
C GLU A 148 -2.98 16.25 -5.98
N ASN A 149 -3.07 15.11 -5.30
CA ASN A 149 -4.19 14.18 -5.38
C ASN A 149 -4.92 13.92 -4.06
N LEU A 150 -4.44 14.49 -2.95
CA LEU A 150 -5.13 14.43 -1.65
C LEU A 150 -6.49 15.13 -1.74
N GLU A 151 -7.46 14.55 -1.04
CA GLU A 151 -8.72 15.24 -0.71
C GLU A 151 -8.63 15.81 0.71
N ASN A 152 -9.34 16.91 0.97
CA ASN A 152 -9.26 17.58 2.27
C ASN A 152 -10.02 16.84 3.37
N GLU A 153 -11.01 16.03 2.99
CA GLU A 153 -11.91 15.30 3.89
C GLU A 153 -12.06 13.86 3.42
N LYS A 154 -12.33 12.94 4.35
CA LYS A 154 -12.55 11.51 4.10
C LYS A 154 -11.51 10.90 3.17
N CYS A 155 -10.25 11.22 3.45
CA CYS A 155 -9.12 10.77 2.64
C CYS A 155 -8.22 9.82 3.44
N ILE A 156 -7.89 8.69 2.83
CA ILE A 156 -6.97 7.69 3.37
C ILE A 156 -5.81 7.57 2.38
N LEU A 157 -4.58 7.67 2.88
CA LEU A 157 -3.35 7.42 2.13
C LEU A 157 -2.59 6.31 2.83
N MET A 158 -2.24 5.25 2.13
CA MET A 158 -1.53 4.12 2.73
C MET A 158 -0.52 3.49 1.77
N GLY A 159 0.39 2.70 2.31
CA GLY A 159 1.34 1.91 1.55
C GLY A 159 2.71 1.81 2.20
N ASP A 160 3.65 1.28 1.43
CA ASP A 160 5.07 1.22 1.71
C ASP A 160 5.75 2.49 1.17
N PHE A 161 6.26 3.31 2.07
CA PHE A 161 6.91 4.57 1.72
C PHE A 161 8.44 4.46 1.62
N ASN A 162 9.01 3.29 1.94
CA ASN A 162 10.45 3.05 1.89
C ASN A 162 11.32 4.11 2.63
N VAL A 163 10.72 4.84 3.57
CA VAL A 163 11.40 5.83 4.42
C VAL A 163 10.92 5.71 5.86
N THR A 164 11.81 5.99 6.81
CA THR A 164 11.47 5.96 8.24
C THR A 164 10.73 7.24 8.66
N PRO A 165 10.06 7.24 9.84
CA PRO A 165 9.29 8.39 10.31
C PRO A 165 10.11 9.69 10.48
N GLU A 166 11.42 9.59 10.68
CA GLU A 166 12.31 10.72 10.86
C GLU A 166 12.71 11.42 9.56
N ASN A 167 12.37 10.82 8.41
CA ASN A 167 12.74 11.40 7.13
C ASN A 167 11.86 12.62 6.80
N ASP A 168 12.50 13.77 6.59
CA ASP A 168 11.84 15.06 6.33
C ASP A 168 11.00 15.06 5.04
N VAL A 169 11.22 14.11 4.13
CA VAL A 169 10.41 13.98 2.91
C VAL A 169 8.92 13.74 3.21
N LEU A 170 8.60 13.17 4.38
CA LEU A 170 7.23 12.95 4.83
C LEU A 170 6.56 14.21 5.42
N ASP A 171 7.31 15.25 5.76
CA ASP A 171 6.78 16.44 6.43
C ASP A 171 5.63 17.13 5.67
N PRO A 172 5.68 17.27 4.33
CA PRO A 172 4.56 17.86 3.60
C PRO A 172 3.26 17.04 3.71
N ILE A 173 3.35 15.71 3.82
CA ILE A 173 2.21 14.83 4.05
C ILE A 173 1.72 14.98 5.50
N LYS A 174 2.62 14.90 6.48
CA LYS A 174 2.29 15.04 7.91
C LYS A 174 1.67 16.39 8.27
N LYS A 175 1.95 17.45 7.50
CA LYS A 175 1.31 18.77 7.67
C LYS A 175 -0.15 18.79 7.22
N LYS A 176 -0.56 17.85 6.35
CA LYS A 176 -1.90 17.79 5.78
C LYS A 176 -2.74 16.62 6.29
N MET A 177 -2.09 15.57 6.78
CA MET A 177 -2.74 14.33 7.20
C MET A 177 -2.21 13.89 8.57
N LYS A 178 -3.01 13.13 9.29
CA LYS A 178 -2.64 12.49 10.55
C LYS A 178 -2.06 11.09 10.27
N ASP A 179 -0.88 10.77 10.80
CA ASP A 179 -0.38 9.39 10.86
C ASP A 179 -1.20 8.63 11.92
N THR A 180 -1.87 7.57 11.52
CA THR A 180 -2.72 6.77 12.41
C THR A 180 -1.95 6.06 13.51
N ALA A 181 -0.64 5.85 13.33
CA ALA A 181 0.20 5.17 14.32
C ALA A 181 0.48 6.02 15.57
N ILE A 182 0.37 7.35 15.47
CA ILE A 182 0.71 8.26 16.58
C ILE A 182 -0.21 8.01 17.77
N GLY A 183 0.42 7.78 18.94
CA GLY A 183 -0.28 7.45 20.18
C GLY A 183 -0.67 5.97 20.32
N TYR A 184 -0.40 5.12 19.32
CA TYR A 184 -0.73 3.68 19.34
C TYR A 184 0.48 2.79 19.06
N CYS A 185 1.08 2.91 17.88
CA CYS A 185 2.18 2.04 17.42
C CYS A 185 3.26 2.78 16.62
N GLU A 186 3.47 4.05 16.89
CA GLU A 186 4.37 4.94 16.14
C GLU A 186 5.82 4.45 16.04
N SER A 187 6.30 3.77 17.06
CA SER A 187 7.67 3.21 17.12
C SER A 187 7.72 1.73 16.74
N THR A 188 6.61 1.13 16.32
CA THR A 188 6.58 -0.29 15.99
C THR A 188 7.07 -0.49 14.55
N PRO A 189 8.19 -1.23 14.34
CA PRO A 189 8.72 -1.43 13.01
C PRO A 189 7.87 -2.41 12.19
N THR A 190 7.92 -2.26 10.86
CA THR A 190 7.15 -3.08 9.91
C THR A 190 8.01 -4.00 9.07
N TRP A 191 9.31 -3.69 8.91
CA TRP A 191 10.22 -4.45 8.06
C TRP A 191 11.57 -4.75 8.73
N PRO A 192 12.17 -5.95 8.48
CA PRO A 192 11.55 -7.14 7.89
C PRO A 192 10.58 -7.83 8.88
N SER A 193 9.54 -8.51 8.39
CA SER A 193 8.42 -8.98 9.25
C SER A 193 8.82 -9.93 10.36
N TYR A 194 9.77 -10.85 10.11
CA TYR A 194 10.22 -11.83 11.10
C TYR A 194 11.00 -11.21 12.26
N LYS A 195 11.87 -10.25 11.94
CA LYS A 195 12.67 -9.50 12.93
C LYS A 195 12.69 -8.02 12.54
N PRO A 196 11.61 -7.30 12.84
CA PRO A 196 11.45 -5.95 12.32
C PRO A 196 12.43 -4.96 12.97
N GLU A 197 13.00 -4.10 12.13
CA GLU A 197 14.03 -3.13 12.47
C GLU A 197 13.61 -1.69 12.19
N ILE A 198 12.83 -1.47 11.10
CA ILE A 198 12.42 -0.14 10.67
C ILE A 198 10.91 -0.07 10.37
N LYS A 199 10.31 1.10 10.57
CA LYS A 199 8.93 1.41 10.17
C LYS A 199 8.96 2.13 8.84
N ILE A 200 8.37 1.52 7.81
CA ILE A 200 8.30 2.08 6.45
C ILE A 200 6.89 1.99 5.84
N ASP A 201 5.97 1.29 6.48
CA ASP A 201 4.58 1.20 6.10
C ASP A 201 3.71 2.16 6.92
N TYR A 202 2.81 2.88 6.23
CA TYR A 202 2.00 3.93 6.85
C TYR A 202 0.54 3.86 6.43
N ILE A 203 -0.32 4.38 7.32
CA ILE A 203 -1.68 4.79 7.04
C ILE A 203 -1.82 6.22 7.56
N PHE A 204 -2.09 7.15 6.65
CA PHE A 204 -2.42 8.53 6.94
C PHE A 204 -3.89 8.78 6.65
N VAL A 205 -4.52 9.65 7.43
CA VAL A 205 -5.92 10.06 7.22
C VAL A 205 -6.06 11.57 7.24
N SER A 206 -7.04 12.11 6.51
CA SER A 206 -7.36 13.54 6.54
C SER A 206 -7.75 14.01 7.96
N PRO A 207 -7.60 15.31 8.28
CA PRO A 207 -7.80 15.82 9.64
C PRO A 207 -9.19 15.61 10.23
N ASP A 208 -10.22 15.49 9.40
CA ASP A 208 -11.62 15.25 9.80
C ASP A 208 -11.87 13.81 10.28
N VAL A 209 -11.04 12.85 9.87
CA VAL A 209 -11.19 11.42 10.23
C VAL A 209 -10.68 11.19 11.65
N GLU A 210 -11.50 10.58 12.50
CA GLU A 210 -11.11 10.15 13.85
C GLU A 210 -10.36 8.79 13.78
N VAL A 211 -9.23 8.70 14.48
CA VAL A 211 -8.48 7.43 14.64
C VAL A 211 -8.85 6.86 15.99
N GLU A 212 -9.50 5.72 16.02
CA GLU A 212 -9.93 5.04 17.25
C GLU A 212 -8.85 4.10 17.78
N TYR A 213 -8.09 3.47 16.87
CA TYR A 213 -7.03 2.52 17.20
C TYR A 213 -6.09 2.32 16.01
N ALA A 214 -4.84 1.97 16.28
CA ALA A 214 -3.90 1.47 15.27
C ALA A 214 -2.94 0.45 15.85
N GLU A 215 -2.52 -0.52 15.03
CA GLU A 215 -1.57 -1.56 15.43
C GLU A 215 -0.74 -2.07 14.25
N ILE A 216 0.38 -2.71 14.58
CA ILE A 216 1.20 -3.50 13.67
C ILE A 216 1.28 -4.91 14.25
N PRO A 217 0.32 -5.79 13.92
CA PRO A 217 0.25 -7.13 14.49
C PRO A 217 1.42 -8.01 14.04
N THR A 218 1.78 -8.98 14.88
CA THR A 218 2.87 -9.93 14.61
C THR A 218 2.44 -11.06 13.69
N LEU A 219 1.88 -10.71 12.53
CA LEU A 219 1.50 -11.65 11.48
C LEU A 219 2.63 -11.69 10.44
N ILE A 220 3.12 -12.90 10.15
CA ILE A 220 4.20 -13.09 9.17
C ILE A 220 3.62 -13.84 7.98
N ALA A 221 3.44 -13.12 6.87
CA ALA A 221 3.03 -13.67 5.60
C ALA A 221 4.00 -13.21 4.50
N SER A 222 4.23 -11.92 4.38
CA SER A 222 5.20 -11.25 3.52
C SER A 222 6.46 -10.88 4.33
N ASP A 223 7.46 -10.29 3.69
CA ASP A 223 8.60 -9.64 4.36
C ASP A 223 8.23 -8.35 5.09
N HIS A 224 7.02 -7.81 4.86
CA HIS A 224 6.44 -6.70 5.63
C HIS A 224 5.37 -7.19 6.62
N ARG A 225 5.30 -6.52 7.79
CA ARG A 225 4.14 -6.59 8.66
C ARG A 225 3.06 -5.64 8.17
N VAL A 226 1.83 -6.04 8.39
CA VAL A 226 0.68 -5.19 8.06
C VAL A 226 0.57 -4.02 9.04
N HIS A 227 0.18 -2.84 8.55
CA HIS A 227 -0.27 -1.73 9.39
C HIS A 227 -1.80 -1.68 9.35
N VAL A 228 -2.43 -1.61 10.50
CA VAL A 228 -3.90 -1.63 10.66
C VAL A 228 -4.33 -0.38 11.41
N ALA A 229 -5.43 0.24 10.98
CA ALA A 229 -6.06 1.34 11.70
C ALA A 229 -7.60 1.16 11.74
N GLU A 230 -8.21 1.49 12.87
CA GLU A 230 -9.65 1.65 13.01
C GLU A 230 -9.98 3.14 13.01
N ILE A 231 -10.86 3.55 12.10
CA ILE A 231 -11.22 4.94 11.85
C ILE A 231 -12.74 5.14 11.78
N LYS A 232 -13.17 6.40 12.05
CA LYS A 232 -14.57 6.77 12.09
C LYS A 232 -14.86 8.03 11.32
#